data_3ebf1f9f24517e9be5c7258a0e2f609d
#
_entry.id   3ebf1f9f24517e9be5c7258a0e2f609d
#
_cell.length_a   1.000
_cell.length_b   1.000
_cell.length_c   1.000
_cell.angle_alpha   90.00
_cell.angle_beta   90.00
_cell.angle_gamma   90.00
#
_symmetry.space_group_name_H-M   'P 1'
#
loop_
_entity.id
_entity.type
_entity.pdbx_description
1 polymer ?
#
loop_
_entity_poly.entity_id
_entity_poly.type
_entity_poly.pdbx_seq_one_letter_code
_entity_poly.pdbx_strand_id
1 'polypeptide(L)'
;MKKADAKPKLMKKIFILPIAILMLSITACQDDLVLDNEPLKTDGIQGDWVLSIVEMQDYKAINVSDRSLDVSHVYTEVAQPTTMSFNSAEFTFTYNEGDNPPYLPESGTWRFVNTANNDWSANYPDELHLIAGGDTTELALAGPVRPQDEYLQFTIRKNCPEDNQGYGYLFKFVRQ
;
A
#
# COMPACT_ATOMS: atom_id res chain seq x y z
N MET A 1 6.65 25.50 88.26
CA MET A 1 6.24 24.56 87.24
C MET A 1 5.88 25.36 86.00
N LYS A 2 6.80 25.39 84.96
CA LYS A 2 6.54 26.04 83.66
C LYS A 2 6.46 24.96 82.62
N LYS A 3 5.27 24.78 82.00
CA LYS A 3 5.12 23.91 80.81
C LYS A 3 5.70 24.58 79.63
N ALA A 4 6.52 23.88 78.89
CA ALA A 4 7.07 24.30 77.67
C ALA A 4 6.15 23.89 76.52
N ASP A 5 5.63 24.86 75.74
CA ASP A 5 4.89 24.64 74.50
C ASP A 5 5.84 24.33 73.33
N ALA A 6 5.87 23.11 72.92
CA ALA A 6 6.57 22.71 71.73
C ALA A 6 5.69 22.96 70.46
N LYS A 7 6.09 23.90 69.64
CA LYS A 7 5.39 24.24 68.40
C LYS A 7 5.72 23.20 67.30
N PRO A 8 4.73 22.59 66.64
CA PRO A 8 4.98 21.74 65.47
C PRO A 8 5.03 22.62 64.16
N LYS A 9 6.23 23.09 63.82
CA LYS A 9 6.46 23.88 62.59
C LYS A 9 7.13 23.12 61.47
N LEU A 10 7.43 21.83 61.65
CA LEU A 10 8.23 21.11 60.68
C LEU A 10 7.46 20.24 59.69
N MET A 11 6.17 19.98 59.92
CA MET A 11 5.41 19.07 59.04
C MET A 11 4.80 19.69 57.78
N LYS A 12 4.71 21.02 57.67
CA LYS A 12 4.11 21.67 56.48
C LYS A 12 5.03 21.76 55.25
N LYS A 13 6.36 21.67 55.44
CA LYS A 13 7.30 21.80 54.32
C LYS A 13 7.59 20.49 53.57
N ILE A 14 7.32 19.33 54.21
CA ILE A 14 7.63 18.02 53.58
C ILE A 14 6.55 17.59 52.59
N PHE A 15 5.29 18.11 52.74
CA PHE A 15 4.19 17.74 51.84
C PHE A 15 4.17 18.52 50.52
N ILE A 16 4.83 19.70 50.45
CA ILE A 16 4.83 20.54 49.25
C ILE A 16 5.83 20.01 48.21
N LEU A 17 6.93 19.39 48.65
CA LEU A 17 7.99 18.87 47.75
C LEU A 17 7.52 17.71 46.84
N PRO A 18 6.82 16.67 47.33
CA PRO A 18 6.34 15.59 46.47
C PRO A 18 5.24 16.02 45.51
N ILE A 19 4.42 17.03 45.87
CA ILE A 19 3.38 17.56 44.98
C ILE A 19 4.00 18.36 43.82
N ALA A 20 5.07 19.10 44.05
CA ALA A 20 5.80 19.83 43.00
C ALA A 20 6.50 18.88 42.04
N ILE A 21 7.04 17.75 42.51
CA ILE A 21 7.66 16.72 41.69
C ILE A 21 6.59 15.98 40.84
N LEU A 22 5.40 15.74 41.40
CA LEU A 22 4.31 15.10 40.70
C LEU A 22 3.74 15.99 39.58
N MET A 23 3.73 17.31 39.76
CA MET A 23 3.26 18.26 38.76
C MET A 23 4.26 18.44 37.60
N LEU A 24 5.58 18.25 37.82
CA LEU A 24 6.58 18.30 36.78
C LEU A 24 6.59 17.05 35.89
N SER A 25 6.11 15.91 36.36
CA SER A 25 6.05 14.67 35.56
C SER A 25 4.87 14.63 34.58
N ILE A 26 3.89 15.54 34.69
CA ILE A 26 2.72 15.57 33.79
C ILE A 26 2.98 16.42 32.54
N THR A 27 3.99 17.28 32.57
CA THR A 27 4.32 18.13 31.40
C THR A 27 5.35 17.52 30.45
N ALA A 28 5.89 16.33 30.75
CA ALA A 28 6.90 15.67 29.94
C ALA A 28 6.35 14.78 28.81
N CYS A 29 5.04 14.75 28.59
CA CYS A 29 4.41 13.93 27.54
C CYS A 29 3.50 14.74 26.61
N GLN A 30 3.89 15.95 26.29
CA GLN A 30 3.26 16.73 25.22
C GLN A 30 4.33 17.21 24.23
N ASP A 31 5.15 16.31 23.74
CA ASP A 31 5.63 16.47 22.39
C ASP A 31 4.41 16.11 21.53
N ASP A 32 3.80 17.12 20.92
CA ASP A 32 2.86 16.92 19.84
C ASP A 32 3.62 16.07 18.80
N LEU A 33 3.30 14.78 18.75
CA LEU A 33 3.69 13.94 17.63
C LEU A 33 3.06 14.61 16.41
N VAL A 34 3.86 15.40 15.71
CA VAL A 34 3.52 15.84 14.36
C VAL A 34 3.51 14.55 13.55
N LEU A 35 2.34 13.95 13.45
CA LEU A 35 2.14 12.87 12.50
C LEU A 35 2.34 13.49 11.13
N ASP A 36 3.38 13.05 10.43
CA ASP A 36 3.53 13.36 9.02
C ASP A 36 2.21 12.99 8.32
N ASN A 37 1.82 13.77 7.32
CA ASN A 37 0.63 13.48 6.54
C ASN A 37 0.70 12.02 6.09
N GLU A 38 -0.39 11.27 6.31
CA GLU A 38 -0.47 9.90 5.81
C GLU A 38 -0.16 9.90 4.30
N PRO A 39 0.73 9.00 3.84
CA PRO A 39 1.07 8.93 2.43
C PRO A 39 -0.17 8.57 1.61
N LEU A 40 -0.32 9.19 0.45
CA LEU A 40 -1.45 8.95 -0.43
C LEU A 40 -1.20 7.69 -1.30
N LYS A 41 -2.26 6.98 -1.69
CA LYS A 41 -2.17 5.85 -2.64
C LYS A 41 -1.57 6.28 -3.98
N THR A 42 -1.87 7.50 -4.40
CA THR A 42 -1.32 8.10 -5.62
C THR A 42 0.19 8.27 -5.55
N ASP A 43 0.75 8.54 -4.38
CA ASP A 43 2.20 8.61 -4.17
C ASP A 43 2.82 7.22 -4.19
N GLY A 44 2.07 6.21 -3.71
CA GLY A 44 2.51 4.83 -3.69
C GLY A 44 2.66 4.22 -5.08
N ILE A 45 1.78 4.54 -6.02
CA ILE A 45 1.86 3.99 -7.38
C ILE A 45 2.87 4.71 -8.26
N GLN A 46 3.21 5.96 -7.94
CA GLN A 46 4.10 6.78 -8.76
C GLN A 46 5.46 6.13 -8.96
N GLY A 47 6.00 6.27 -10.17
CA GLY A 47 7.35 5.86 -10.55
C GLY A 47 7.38 4.77 -11.60
N ASP A 48 8.57 4.21 -11.76
CA ASP A 48 8.87 3.22 -12.79
C ASP A 48 8.92 1.82 -12.17
N TRP A 49 8.35 0.87 -12.90
CA TRP A 49 8.13 -0.49 -12.46
C TRP A 49 8.60 -1.46 -13.54
N VAL A 50 9.25 -2.54 -13.14
CA VAL A 50 9.65 -3.61 -14.05
C VAL A 50 9.01 -4.93 -13.63
N LEU A 51 8.53 -5.70 -14.60
CA LEU A 51 7.91 -7.00 -14.36
C LEU A 51 8.93 -7.99 -13.77
N SER A 52 8.56 -8.62 -12.66
CA SER A 52 9.42 -9.53 -11.91
C SER A 52 8.84 -10.94 -11.78
N ILE A 53 7.53 -11.03 -11.52
CA ILE A 53 6.87 -12.32 -11.33
C ILE A 53 5.56 -12.33 -12.13
N VAL A 54 5.27 -13.47 -12.76
CA VAL A 54 3.97 -13.77 -13.36
C VAL A 54 3.51 -15.13 -12.88
N GLU A 55 2.33 -15.17 -12.28
CA GLU A 55 1.70 -16.41 -11.87
C GLU A 55 0.40 -16.60 -12.64
N MET A 56 0.22 -17.76 -13.25
CA MET A 56 -1.06 -18.17 -13.79
C MET A 56 -1.91 -18.73 -12.64
N GLN A 57 -3.13 -18.23 -12.50
CA GLN A 57 -4.05 -18.61 -11.44
C GLN A 57 -5.26 -19.36 -12.01
N ASP A 58 -5.52 -20.58 -11.48
CA ASP A 58 -6.73 -21.35 -11.75
C ASP A 58 -7.70 -21.18 -10.59
N TYR A 59 -8.74 -20.41 -10.79
CA TYR A 59 -9.76 -20.14 -9.74
C TYR A 59 -10.68 -21.35 -9.48
N LYS A 60 -10.58 -22.43 -10.26
CA LYS A 60 -11.36 -23.66 -10.08
C LYS A 60 -10.59 -24.80 -9.47
N ALA A 61 -9.27 -24.69 -9.35
CA ALA A 61 -8.48 -25.71 -8.70
C ALA A 61 -9.05 -26.00 -7.31
N ILE A 62 -9.38 -27.28 -7.06
CA ILE A 62 -9.97 -27.75 -5.80
C ILE A 62 -8.95 -27.59 -4.67
N ASN A 63 -7.68 -27.89 -4.97
CA ASN A 63 -6.60 -27.76 -4.00
C ASN A 63 -5.95 -26.39 -4.12
N VAL A 64 -5.69 -25.78 -2.98
CA VAL A 64 -5.02 -24.45 -2.93
C VAL A 64 -3.61 -24.50 -3.54
N SER A 65 -2.88 -25.62 -3.37
CA SER A 65 -1.55 -25.84 -3.94
C SER A 65 -1.52 -25.84 -5.47
N ASP A 66 -2.63 -26.16 -6.11
CA ASP A 66 -2.71 -26.31 -7.56
C ASP A 66 -3.27 -25.03 -8.24
N ARG A 67 -3.58 -24.02 -7.42
CA ARG A 67 -4.20 -22.77 -7.90
C ARG A 67 -3.24 -21.83 -8.60
N SER A 68 -1.95 -21.90 -8.32
CA SER A 68 -0.97 -20.98 -8.85
C SER A 68 0.19 -21.73 -9.47
N LEU A 69 0.56 -21.32 -10.69
CA LEU A 69 1.72 -21.80 -11.41
C LEU A 69 2.62 -20.62 -11.73
N ASP A 70 3.85 -20.63 -11.25
CA ASP A 70 4.86 -19.65 -11.61
C ASP A 70 5.29 -19.86 -13.08
N VAL A 71 5.01 -18.83 -13.89
CA VAL A 71 5.38 -18.77 -15.31
C VAL A 71 6.32 -17.60 -15.59
N SER A 72 6.93 -17.05 -14.55
CA SER A 72 7.80 -15.86 -14.62
C SER A 72 8.90 -15.99 -15.67
N HIS A 73 9.50 -17.18 -15.77
CA HIS A 73 10.58 -17.44 -16.73
C HIS A 73 10.20 -17.14 -18.19
N VAL A 74 8.91 -17.31 -18.54
CA VAL A 74 8.41 -17.02 -19.90
C VAL A 74 8.40 -15.52 -20.18
N TYR A 75 8.22 -14.70 -19.14
CA TYR A 75 7.99 -13.25 -19.26
C TYR A 75 9.19 -12.39 -18.86
N THR A 76 10.09 -12.93 -18.04
CA THR A 76 11.21 -12.16 -17.47
C THR A 76 12.55 -12.51 -18.06
N GLU A 77 12.69 -13.70 -18.68
CA GLU A 77 13.90 -14.14 -19.36
C GLU A 77 13.94 -13.66 -20.84
N VAL A 78 13.65 -12.38 -21.03
CA VAL A 78 13.57 -11.71 -22.35
C VAL A 78 14.62 -10.59 -22.44
N ALA A 79 15.00 -10.19 -23.64
CA ALA A 79 16.03 -9.16 -23.83
C ALA A 79 15.51 -7.76 -23.44
N GLN A 80 14.23 -7.49 -23.67
CA GLN A 80 13.57 -6.25 -23.29
C GLN A 80 12.44 -6.57 -22.30
N PRO A 81 12.63 -6.25 -21.02
CA PRO A 81 11.63 -6.55 -20.00
C PRO A 81 10.39 -5.66 -20.15
N THR A 82 9.26 -6.18 -19.71
CA THR A 82 8.03 -5.40 -19.59
C THR A 82 8.19 -4.36 -18.50
N THR A 83 7.84 -3.11 -18.81
CA THR A 83 7.91 -1.99 -17.87
C THR A 83 6.60 -1.21 -17.84
N MET A 84 6.36 -0.53 -16.73
CA MET A 84 5.21 0.35 -16.54
C MET A 84 5.65 1.58 -15.74
N SER A 85 5.15 2.76 -16.13
CA SER A 85 5.41 4.00 -15.41
C SER A 85 4.11 4.72 -15.11
N PHE A 86 4.03 5.29 -13.90
CA PHE A 86 2.88 6.08 -13.46
C PHE A 86 3.30 7.49 -13.05
N ASN A 87 2.57 8.48 -13.56
CA ASN A 87 2.68 9.87 -13.14
C ASN A 87 1.45 10.25 -12.33
N SER A 88 1.61 10.48 -11.03
CA SER A 88 0.51 10.81 -10.13
C SER A 88 0.05 12.28 -10.24
N ALA A 89 0.89 13.18 -10.74
CA ALA A 89 0.53 14.58 -10.92
C ALA A 89 -0.43 14.79 -12.10
N GLU A 90 -0.27 14.00 -13.15
CA GLU A 90 -1.08 14.07 -14.38
C GLU A 90 -2.09 12.93 -14.50
N PHE A 91 -2.03 11.95 -13.60
CA PHE A 91 -2.81 10.71 -13.66
C PHE A 91 -2.63 9.97 -14.99
N THR A 92 -1.41 9.94 -15.52
CA THR A 92 -1.05 9.25 -16.75
C THR A 92 -0.20 8.01 -16.47
N PHE A 93 -0.28 7.05 -17.38
CA PHE A 93 0.58 5.88 -17.36
C PHE A 93 1.17 5.61 -18.73
N THR A 94 2.29 4.91 -18.74
CA THR A 94 2.87 4.28 -19.94
C THR A 94 3.16 2.81 -19.63
N TYR A 95 2.97 1.97 -20.61
CA TYR A 95 3.25 0.53 -20.55
C TYR A 95 4.04 0.14 -21.78
N ASN A 96 5.14 -0.58 -21.57
CA ASN A 96 5.95 -1.14 -22.64
C ASN A 96 6.05 -2.64 -22.39
N GLU A 97 5.48 -3.42 -23.29
CA GLU A 97 5.50 -4.88 -23.24
C GLU A 97 6.90 -5.47 -23.38
N GLY A 98 7.84 -4.73 -23.95
CA GLY A 98 9.15 -5.26 -24.32
C GLY A 98 9.02 -6.34 -25.39
N ASP A 99 9.62 -7.50 -25.15
CA ASP A 99 9.50 -8.66 -26.05
C ASP A 99 8.29 -9.56 -25.73
N ASN A 100 7.46 -9.18 -24.78
CA ASN A 100 6.26 -9.93 -24.38
C ASN A 100 5.02 -9.55 -25.20
N PRO A 101 3.99 -10.39 -25.23
CA PRO A 101 2.71 -10.02 -25.83
C PRO A 101 2.08 -8.83 -25.11
N PRO A 102 1.37 -7.92 -25.81
CA PRO A 102 0.68 -6.80 -25.19
C PRO A 102 -0.50 -7.28 -24.36
N TYR A 103 -0.49 -6.99 -23.05
CA TYR A 103 -1.61 -7.29 -22.14
C TYR A 103 -2.41 -6.07 -21.76
N LEU A 104 -1.77 -4.91 -21.81
CA LEU A 104 -2.31 -3.63 -21.40
C LEU A 104 -2.17 -2.61 -22.52
N PRO A 105 -2.96 -1.51 -22.49
CA PRO A 105 -2.76 -0.41 -23.42
C PRO A 105 -1.40 0.28 -23.17
N GLU A 106 -0.76 0.74 -24.25
CA GLU A 106 0.57 1.36 -24.20
C GLU A 106 0.63 2.64 -23.35
N SER A 107 -0.45 3.41 -23.35
CA SER A 107 -0.53 4.65 -22.57
C SER A 107 -1.96 5.13 -22.39
N GLY A 108 -2.17 5.98 -21.41
CA GLY A 108 -3.47 6.58 -21.13
C GLY A 108 -3.51 7.29 -19.79
N THR A 109 -4.69 7.37 -19.23
CA THR A 109 -4.92 7.88 -17.89
C THR A 109 -5.30 6.75 -16.94
N TRP A 110 -5.09 6.97 -15.63
CA TRP A 110 -5.43 5.98 -14.63
C TRP A 110 -6.20 6.61 -13.46
N ARG A 111 -6.93 5.77 -12.74
CA ARG A 111 -7.56 6.15 -11.47
C ARG A 111 -7.77 4.93 -10.59
N PHE A 112 -7.78 5.14 -9.29
CA PHE A 112 -8.33 4.17 -8.35
C PHE A 112 -9.85 4.21 -8.35
N VAL A 113 -10.51 3.06 -8.19
CA VAL A 113 -11.96 2.96 -8.04
C VAL A 113 -12.36 3.49 -6.67
N ASN A 114 -11.65 3.09 -5.62
CA ASN A 114 -11.81 3.68 -4.31
C ASN A 114 -11.12 5.05 -4.27
N THR A 115 -11.91 6.11 -4.20
CA THR A 115 -11.42 7.50 -4.18
C THR A 115 -10.90 7.96 -2.81
N ALA A 116 -11.08 7.16 -1.75
CA ALA A 116 -10.46 7.42 -0.44
C ALA A 116 -8.94 7.22 -0.54
N ASN A 117 -8.23 8.30 -0.80
CA ASN A 117 -6.81 8.26 -1.18
C ASN A 117 -5.87 7.87 -0.04
N ASN A 118 -6.32 7.99 1.21
CA ASN A 118 -5.60 7.63 2.43
C ASN A 118 -6.17 6.38 3.13
N ASP A 119 -7.16 5.71 2.53
CA ASP A 119 -7.72 4.50 3.11
C ASP A 119 -6.91 3.27 2.70
N TRP A 120 -5.99 2.88 3.59
CA TRP A 120 -5.18 1.67 3.45
C TRP A 120 -5.84 0.44 4.08
N SER A 121 -6.98 0.64 4.75
CA SER A 121 -7.34 -0.29 5.82
C SER A 121 -8.22 -1.44 5.42
N ALA A 122 -9.12 -1.30 4.49
CA ALA A 122 -10.21 -2.27 4.55
C ALA A 122 -10.86 -2.66 3.23
N ASN A 123 -10.76 -1.89 2.20
CA ASN A 123 -11.48 -2.16 0.96
C ASN A 123 -10.59 -2.86 -0.07
N TYR A 124 -9.92 -3.92 0.38
CA TYR A 124 -9.23 -4.81 -0.52
C TYR A 124 -10.16 -5.91 -1.00
N PRO A 125 -10.05 -6.25 -2.26
CA PRO A 125 -9.13 -5.71 -3.27
C PRO A 125 -9.60 -4.35 -3.81
N ASP A 126 -8.71 -3.35 -3.84
CA ASP A 126 -8.92 -2.12 -4.59
C ASP A 126 -8.72 -2.38 -6.08
N GLU A 127 -9.27 -1.54 -6.92
CA GLU A 127 -9.14 -1.64 -8.36
C GLU A 127 -8.47 -0.39 -8.91
N LEU A 128 -7.56 -0.62 -9.86
CA LEU A 128 -6.93 0.41 -10.68
C LEU A 128 -7.51 0.33 -12.09
N HIS A 129 -8.11 1.41 -12.56
CA HIS A 129 -8.59 1.53 -13.93
C HIS A 129 -7.55 2.21 -14.80
N LEU A 130 -7.16 1.55 -15.89
CA LEU A 130 -6.38 2.12 -16.99
C LEU A 130 -7.32 2.49 -18.12
N ILE A 131 -7.30 3.75 -18.55
CA ILE A 131 -8.24 4.31 -19.52
C ILE A 131 -7.45 4.76 -20.75
N ALA A 132 -7.69 4.13 -21.89
CA ALA A 132 -7.02 4.41 -23.17
C ALA A 132 -8.02 4.33 -24.33
N GLY A 133 -8.03 5.34 -25.21
CA GLY A 133 -8.90 5.33 -26.40
C GLY A 133 -10.41 5.26 -26.15
N GLY A 134 -10.84 5.49 -24.90
CA GLY A 134 -12.23 5.35 -24.46
C GLY A 134 -12.56 4.00 -23.81
N ASP A 135 -11.66 3.04 -23.88
CA ASP A 135 -11.78 1.74 -23.22
C ASP A 135 -11.17 1.79 -21.81
N THR A 136 -11.71 0.96 -20.92
CA THR A 136 -11.21 0.81 -19.55
C THR A 136 -10.73 -0.60 -19.32
N THR A 137 -9.47 -0.74 -18.86
CA THR A 137 -8.92 -2.01 -18.38
C THR A 137 -8.91 -1.98 -16.86
N GLU A 138 -9.57 -2.95 -16.25
CA GLU A 138 -9.70 -3.09 -14.80
C GLU A 138 -8.58 -3.99 -14.27
N LEU A 139 -7.80 -3.48 -13.33
CA LEU A 139 -6.74 -4.22 -12.65
C LEU A 139 -7.13 -4.41 -11.18
N ALA A 140 -7.40 -5.64 -10.78
CA ALA A 140 -7.66 -5.95 -9.38
C ALA A 140 -6.33 -5.97 -8.61
N LEU A 141 -6.12 -5.01 -7.72
CA LEU A 141 -4.91 -4.94 -6.90
C LEU A 141 -4.88 -6.09 -5.89
N ALA A 142 -3.76 -6.79 -5.81
CA ALA A 142 -3.58 -7.91 -4.89
C ALA A 142 -3.02 -7.50 -3.52
N GLY A 143 -2.69 -6.23 -3.35
CA GLY A 143 -2.18 -5.66 -2.11
C GLY A 143 -2.21 -4.13 -2.13
N PRO A 144 -1.98 -3.48 -0.97
CA PRO A 144 -1.86 -2.04 -0.90
C PRO A 144 -0.68 -1.53 -1.73
N VAL A 145 -0.84 -0.34 -2.28
CA VAL A 145 0.22 0.37 -3.00
C VAL A 145 0.63 1.56 -2.14
N ARG A 146 1.71 1.40 -1.38
CA ARG A 146 2.24 2.43 -0.47
C ARG A 146 3.56 2.96 -1.00
N PRO A 147 3.96 4.19 -0.66
CA PRO A 147 5.25 4.74 -1.09
C PRO A 147 6.47 3.90 -0.70
N GLN A 148 6.39 3.18 0.43
CA GLN A 148 7.44 2.29 0.92
C GLN A 148 7.40 0.88 0.32
N ASP A 149 6.33 0.51 -0.41
CA ASP A 149 6.23 -0.80 -1.03
C ASP A 149 7.13 -0.85 -2.25
N GLU A 150 7.94 -1.90 -2.33
CA GLU A 150 8.88 -2.12 -3.43
C GLU A 150 8.23 -2.83 -4.62
N TYR A 151 6.94 -3.15 -4.53
CA TYR A 151 6.22 -3.88 -5.56
C TYR A 151 4.80 -3.37 -5.76
N LEU A 152 4.36 -3.44 -7.02
CA LEU A 152 2.99 -3.27 -7.46
C LEU A 152 2.47 -4.63 -7.95
N GLN A 153 1.34 -5.07 -7.42
CA GLN A 153 0.81 -6.39 -7.70
C GLN A 153 -0.67 -6.34 -8.05
N PHE A 154 -1.03 -6.89 -9.20
CA PHE A 154 -2.41 -6.92 -9.66
C PHE A 154 -2.74 -8.19 -10.44
N THR A 155 -4.02 -8.48 -10.53
CA THR A 155 -4.54 -9.62 -11.27
C THR A 155 -5.36 -9.15 -12.46
N ILE A 156 -5.12 -9.77 -13.61
CA ILE A 156 -5.97 -9.66 -14.79
C ILE A 156 -6.73 -10.96 -14.94
N ARG A 157 -8.05 -10.90 -14.91
CA ARG A 157 -8.93 -12.05 -15.12
C ARG A 157 -9.31 -12.14 -16.58
N LYS A 158 -9.19 -13.32 -17.15
CA LYS A 158 -9.78 -13.65 -18.45
C LYS A 158 -10.99 -14.54 -18.22
N ASN A 159 -12.16 -13.98 -18.42
CA ASN A 159 -13.41 -14.76 -18.42
C ASN A 159 -13.55 -15.45 -19.76
N CYS A 160 -13.55 -16.78 -19.76
CA CYS A 160 -13.94 -17.55 -20.93
C CYS A 160 -15.49 -17.58 -20.97
N PRO A 161 -16.14 -17.04 -22.02
CA PRO A 161 -17.59 -16.87 -22.05
C PRO A 161 -18.38 -18.18 -21.94
N GLU A 162 -17.79 -19.29 -22.38
CA GLU A 162 -18.50 -20.59 -22.48
C GLU A 162 -18.55 -21.37 -21.17
N ASP A 163 -17.65 -21.09 -20.19
CA ASP A 163 -17.50 -21.98 -19.04
C ASP A 163 -17.65 -21.30 -17.68
N ASN A 164 -17.81 -19.99 -17.62
CA ASN A 164 -17.74 -19.23 -16.36
C ASN A 164 -16.47 -19.56 -15.54
N GLN A 165 -15.44 -20.02 -16.22
CA GLN A 165 -14.18 -20.52 -15.66
C GLN A 165 -13.11 -19.47 -15.85
N GLY A 166 -12.73 -18.83 -14.75
CA GLY A 166 -11.72 -17.79 -14.80
C GLY A 166 -10.32 -18.37 -14.64
N TYR A 167 -9.50 -18.23 -15.65
CA TYR A 167 -8.06 -18.15 -15.46
C TYR A 167 -7.70 -16.69 -15.23
N GLY A 168 -6.73 -16.45 -14.37
CA GLY A 168 -6.16 -15.12 -14.17
C GLY A 168 -4.65 -15.18 -14.22
N TYR A 169 -4.08 -14.04 -14.43
CA TYR A 169 -2.65 -13.85 -14.29
C TYR A 169 -2.41 -12.81 -13.21
N LEU A 170 -1.61 -13.18 -12.22
CA LEU A 170 -1.07 -12.27 -11.23
C LEU A 170 0.25 -11.74 -11.74
N PHE A 171 0.34 -10.43 -11.90
CA PHE A 171 1.56 -9.73 -12.28
C PHE A 171 2.13 -9.02 -11.07
N LYS A 172 3.41 -9.21 -10.81
CA LYS A 172 4.14 -8.49 -9.80
C LYS A 172 5.27 -7.70 -10.45
N PHE A 173 5.19 -6.41 -10.33
CA PHE A 173 6.20 -5.47 -10.75
C PHE A 173 7.01 -5.01 -9.53
N VAL A 174 8.30 -4.79 -9.72
CA VAL A 174 9.17 -4.20 -8.70
C VAL A 174 9.57 -2.79 -9.11
N ARG A 175 9.77 -1.94 -8.14
CA ARG A 175 10.18 -0.55 -8.36
C ARG A 175 11.61 -0.50 -8.89
N GLN A 176 11.87 0.38 -9.88
CA GLN A 176 13.21 0.68 -10.40
C GLN A 176 13.90 1.77 -9.61
#